data_8d6ce2ecdcc024198c86dadfac3e2be5
#
_entry.id   8d6ce2ecdcc024198c86dadfac3e2be5
#
_cell.length_a   1.000
_cell.length_b   1.000
_cell.length_c   1.000
_cell.angle_alpha   90.00
_cell.angle_beta   90.00
_cell.angle_gamma   90.00
#
_symmetry.space_group_name_H-M   'P 1'
#
loop_
_entity.id
_entity.type
_entity.pdbx_description
1 polymer ?
#
loop_
_entity_poly.entity_id
_entity_poly.type
_entity_poly.pdbx_seq_one_letter_code
_entity_poly.pdbx_strand_id
1 'polypeptide(L)'
;MPDIKKERTYKNIRNPRIFFYVPLSPLRDGLTLSRPGALTVSAAQARTFKLRLMEQLNRIEIRGNVGAVRLQVVGNSRVARISVATNYVYKGRDGEPVIETTWHYVSAWEGKNIPDLTTINKGDKVYVVGRLRSQRYTAADGTERTAYDVLASKLQIIESDEFLQYEF
;
A
#
# COMPACT_ATOMS: atom_id res chain seq x y z
N MET A 1 11.72 -42.38 1.58
CA MET A 1 11.90 -41.53 2.77
C MET A 1 11.89 -40.10 2.31
N PRO A 2 10.88 -39.28 2.59
CA PRO A 2 10.87 -37.88 2.18
C PRO A 2 11.53 -37.00 3.26
N ASP A 3 12.39 -36.11 2.79
CA ASP A 3 13.10 -35.11 3.58
C ASP A 3 12.14 -34.12 4.23
N ILE A 4 12.19 -34.04 5.54
CA ILE A 4 11.43 -33.08 6.36
C ILE A 4 12.17 -31.75 6.31
N LYS A 5 11.70 -30.81 5.50
CA LYS A 5 12.12 -29.41 5.54
C LYS A 5 11.63 -28.79 6.85
N LYS A 6 12.56 -28.48 7.76
CA LYS A 6 12.28 -27.73 8.99
C LYS A 6 11.89 -26.29 8.65
N GLU A 7 10.63 -25.97 8.81
CA GLU A 7 10.12 -24.58 8.81
C GLU A 7 10.52 -23.89 10.11
N ARG A 8 11.22 -22.76 10.00
CA ARG A 8 11.41 -21.82 11.11
C ARG A 8 10.39 -20.71 11.01
N THR A 9 9.44 -20.71 11.91
CA THR A 9 8.42 -19.66 12.02
C THR A 9 8.96 -18.53 12.89
N TYR A 10 9.10 -17.34 12.35
CA TYR A 10 9.41 -16.13 13.12
C TYR A 10 8.10 -15.41 13.43
N LYS A 11 7.72 -15.36 14.71
CA LYS A 11 6.61 -14.53 15.19
C LYS A 11 7.07 -13.10 15.37
N ASN A 12 6.57 -12.19 14.54
CA ASN A 12 6.74 -10.76 14.73
C ASN A 12 5.57 -10.22 15.56
N ILE A 13 5.87 -9.77 16.78
CA ILE A 13 4.89 -9.45 17.85
C ILE A 13 4.09 -8.16 17.57
N ARG A 14 4.36 -7.41 16.50
CA ARG A 14 3.70 -6.11 16.24
C ARG A 14 2.91 -6.00 14.93
N ASN A 15 2.87 -7.06 14.10
CA ASN A 15 1.99 -7.03 12.92
C ASN A 15 1.73 -8.46 12.38
N PRO A 16 0.56 -9.07 12.64
CA PRO A 16 0.36 -10.52 12.46
C PRO A 16 0.12 -10.99 11.02
N ARG A 17 0.44 -10.22 9.96
CA ARG A 17 0.09 -10.60 8.59
C ARG A 17 1.09 -10.24 7.49
N ILE A 18 2.39 -10.27 7.78
CA ILE A 18 3.39 -10.18 6.71
C ILE A 18 4.29 -11.41 6.78
N PHE A 19 3.98 -12.43 5.98
CA PHE A 19 4.88 -13.53 5.70
C PHE A 19 5.85 -13.10 4.60
N PHE A 20 7.13 -12.98 4.92
CA PHE A 20 8.17 -12.89 3.91
C PHE A 20 8.74 -14.28 3.66
N TYR A 21 8.56 -14.78 2.46
CA TYR A 21 9.30 -15.94 1.97
C TYR A 21 10.63 -15.45 1.41
N VAL A 22 11.73 -15.77 2.09
CA VAL A 22 13.08 -15.54 1.58
C VAL A 22 13.63 -16.91 1.16
N PRO A 23 13.84 -17.16 -0.14
CA PRO A 23 14.52 -18.38 -0.57
C PRO A 23 16.00 -18.29 -0.16
N LEU A 24 16.45 -19.25 0.64
CA LEU A 24 17.86 -19.46 0.95
C LEU A 24 18.54 -20.08 -0.27
N SER A 25 19.28 -19.29 -1.04
CA SER A 25 20.31 -19.80 -1.94
C SER A 25 21.54 -20.20 -1.12
N PRO A 26 22.24 -21.29 -1.45
CA PRO A 26 23.41 -21.73 -0.68
C PRO A 26 24.56 -20.74 -0.87
N LEU A 27 24.97 -20.11 0.21
CA LEU A 27 26.23 -19.35 0.29
C LEU A 27 27.37 -20.35 0.23
N ARG A 28 28.14 -20.29 -0.85
CA ARG A 28 29.48 -20.87 -0.95
C ARG A 28 30.46 -19.93 -0.24
N ASP A 29 31.28 -20.55 0.59
CA ASP A 29 32.58 -20.12 1.09
C ASP A 29 32.66 -19.11 2.27
N GLY A 30 33.07 -19.67 3.39
CA GLY A 30 34.08 -19.08 4.29
C GLY A 30 33.59 -18.26 5.48
N LEU A 31 32.73 -18.81 6.36
CA LEU A 31 32.55 -18.23 7.68
C LEU A 31 32.79 -19.29 8.76
N THR A 32 33.95 -19.21 9.41
CA THR A 32 34.25 -19.92 10.66
C THR A 32 33.42 -19.33 11.80
N LEU A 33 32.56 -20.16 12.40
CA LEU A 33 31.80 -19.84 13.59
C LEU A 33 32.69 -19.83 14.81
N SER A 34 32.97 -18.66 15.36
CA SER A 34 33.52 -18.53 16.71
C SER A 34 32.62 -17.62 17.55
N ARG A 35 31.88 -18.23 18.51
CA ARG A 35 31.10 -17.69 19.64
C ARG A 35 29.75 -17.04 19.34
N PRO A 36 28.74 -17.25 20.23
CA PRO A 36 27.45 -16.59 20.16
C PRO A 36 27.58 -15.15 20.65
N GLY A 37 27.93 -14.24 19.73
CA GLY A 37 27.97 -12.81 19.95
C GLY A 37 26.99 -12.16 18.95
N ALA A 38 26.30 -11.12 19.35
CA ALA A 38 25.42 -10.34 18.52
C ALA A 38 26.07 -10.01 17.17
N LEU A 39 25.40 -10.32 16.07
CA LEU A 39 25.83 -9.95 14.72
C LEU A 39 25.83 -8.41 14.62
N THR A 40 26.99 -7.81 14.84
CA THR A 40 27.20 -6.39 14.58
C THR A 40 27.34 -6.21 13.06
N VAL A 41 26.26 -5.88 12.40
CA VAL A 41 26.28 -5.47 10.99
C VAL A 41 26.96 -4.12 10.91
N SER A 42 28.07 -4.01 10.16
CA SER A 42 28.77 -2.74 9.99
C SER A 42 27.84 -1.70 9.35
N ALA A 43 28.08 -0.41 9.65
CA ALA A 43 27.28 0.69 9.08
C ALA A 43 27.26 0.68 7.52
N ALA A 44 28.34 0.17 6.90
CA ALA A 44 28.43 -0.01 5.46
C ALA A 44 27.50 -1.12 4.96
N GLN A 45 27.46 -2.26 5.67
CA GLN A 45 26.55 -3.38 5.34
C GLN A 45 25.08 -3.00 5.56
N ALA A 46 24.78 -2.24 6.62
CA ALA A 46 23.44 -1.72 6.88
C ALA A 46 22.99 -0.72 5.80
N ARG A 47 23.90 0.12 5.28
CA ARG A 47 23.62 1.02 4.14
C ARG A 47 23.37 0.24 2.86
N THR A 48 24.15 -0.78 2.56
CA THR A 48 23.97 -1.64 1.38
C THR A 48 22.66 -2.41 1.46
N PHE A 49 22.31 -2.93 2.64
CA PHE A 49 21.03 -3.61 2.85
C PHE A 49 19.84 -2.67 2.70
N LYS A 50 19.94 -1.42 3.21
CA LYS A 50 18.93 -0.38 3.05
C LYS A 50 18.76 0.03 1.59
N LEU A 51 19.84 0.15 0.82
CA LEU A 51 19.81 0.46 -0.61
C LEU A 51 19.16 -0.68 -1.41
N ARG A 52 19.48 -1.94 -1.10
CA ARG A 52 18.90 -3.12 -1.78
C ARG A 52 17.40 -3.29 -1.53
N LEU A 53 16.89 -2.86 -0.36
CA LEU A 53 15.45 -2.83 -0.07
C LEU A 53 14.71 -1.73 -0.84
N MET A 54 15.42 -0.77 -1.45
CA MET A 54 14.83 0.34 -2.21
C MET A 54 14.79 0.09 -3.73
N GLU A 55 15.24 -1.08 -4.22
CA GLU A 55 15.17 -1.42 -5.65
C GLU A 55 13.73 -1.65 -6.15
N GLN A 56 12.79 -1.90 -5.24
CA GLN A 56 11.38 -2.11 -5.60
C GLN A 56 10.55 -0.92 -5.14
N LEU A 57 9.88 -0.28 -6.08
CA LEU A 57 8.98 0.82 -5.82
C LEU A 57 7.53 0.41 -6.12
N ASN A 58 6.67 0.53 -5.12
CA ASN A 58 5.23 0.45 -5.27
C ASN A 58 4.63 1.67 -4.55
N ARG A 59 4.50 2.77 -5.27
CA ARG A 59 3.97 4.04 -4.78
C ARG A 59 2.93 4.56 -5.76
N ILE A 60 1.78 4.95 -5.23
CA ILE A 60 0.72 5.61 -5.98
C ILE A 60 0.34 6.89 -5.25
N GLU A 61 0.09 7.94 -6.01
CA GLU A 61 -0.42 9.23 -5.54
C GLU A 61 -1.71 9.55 -6.29
N ILE A 62 -2.75 9.89 -5.53
CA ILE A 62 -4.08 10.17 -6.06
C ILE A 62 -4.56 11.48 -5.47
N ARG A 63 -5.00 12.40 -6.32
CA ARG A 63 -5.75 13.58 -5.93
C ARG A 63 -7.11 13.54 -6.61
N GLY A 64 -8.19 13.52 -5.83
CA GLY A 64 -9.53 13.34 -6.39
C GLY A 64 -10.62 13.62 -5.37
N ASN A 65 -11.86 13.38 -5.75
CA ASN A 65 -13.03 13.63 -4.92
C ASN A 65 -13.56 12.33 -4.31
N VAL A 66 -13.93 12.38 -3.05
CA VAL A 66 -14.51 11.26 -2.33
C VAL A 66 -15.92 10.99 -2.83
N GLY A 67 -16.18 9.78 -3.32
CA GLY A 67 -17.52 9.32 -3.73
C GLY A 67 -18.30 8.65 -2.61
N ALA A 68 -17.62 7.81 -1.83
CA ALA A 68 -18.20 7.14 -0.67
C ALA A 68 -17.14 6.81 0.39
N VAL A 69 -17.56 6.78 1.64
CA VAL A 69 -16.73 6.36 2.78
C VAL A 69 -17.48 5.30 3.58
N ARG A 70 -16.78 4.24 3.93
CA ARG A 70 -17.29 3.20 4.84
C ARG A 70 -16.29 2.97 5.94
N LEU A 71 -16.68 3.26 7.16
CA LEU A 71 -15.88 2.99 8.36
C LEU A 71 -16.13 1.58 8.85
N GLN A 72 -15.06 0.91 9.25
CA GLN A 72 -15.10 -0.42 9.86
C GLN A 72 -14.14 -0.46 11.05
N VAL A 73 -14.52 -1.20 12.08
CA VAL A 73 -13.66 -1.51 13.23
C VAL A 73 -13.10 -2.91 13.02
N VAL A 74 -11.79 -3.06 13.07
CA VAL A 74 -11.09 -4.34 12.94
C VAL A 74 -10.15 -4.49 14.12
N GLY A 75 -10.55 -5.33 15.09
CA GLY A 75 -9.87 -5.41 16.37
C GLY A 75 -9.93 -4.08 17.11
N ASN A 76 -8.78 -3.54 17.49
CA ASN A 76 -8.66 -2.26 18.20
C ASN A 76 -8.38 -1.06 17.27
N SER A 77 -8.47 -1.24 15.95
CA SER A 77 -8.16 -0.20 14.95
C SER A 77 -9.35 0.10 14.06
N ARG A 78 -9.47 1.33 13.62
CA ARG A 78 -10.46 1.75 12.63
C ARG A 78 -9.83 1.78 11.24
N VAL A 79 -10.61 1.41 10.23
CA VAL A 79 -10.25 1.51 8.83
C VAL A 79 -11.38 2.17 8.05
N ALA A 80 -11.05 3.13 7.19
CA ALA A 80 -11.98 3.67 6.22
C ALA A 80 -11.72 3.02 4.87
N ARG A 81 -12.79 2.53 4.23
CA ARG A 81 -12.80 2.18 2.80
C ARG A 81 -13.42 3.33 2.04
N ILE A 82 -12.63 3.96 1.19
CA ILE A 82 -12.98 5.20 0.51
C ILE A 82 -12.95 4.94 -0.99
N SER A 83 -13.98 5.35 -1.73
CA SER A 83 -13.91 5.46 -3.18
C SER A 83 -13.51 6.89 -3.56
N VAL A 84 -12.48 7.04 -4.39
CA VAL A 84 -11.97 8.34 -4.84
C VAL A 84 -12.07 8.40 -6.35
N ALA A 85 -12.73 9.43 -6.89
CA ALA A 85 -12.83 9.69 -8.31
C ALA A 85 -11.73 10.63 -8.77
N THR A 86 -11.06 10.27 -9.86
CA THR A 86 -10.15 11.15 -10.59
C THR A 86 -10.65 11.34 -12.01
N ASN A 87 -10.64 12.58 -12.51
CA ASN A 87 -11.06 12.91 -13.85
C ASN A 87 -9.83 13.20 -14.71
N TYR A 88 -9.81 12.58 -15.89
CA TYR A 88 -8.85 12.87 -16.94
C TYR A 88 -9.59 13.47 -18.12
N VAL A 89 -9.12 14.62 -18.62
CA VAL A 89 -9.73 15.33 -19.73
C VAL A 89 -8.81 15.22 -20.94
N TYR A 90 -9.35 14.75 -22.05
CA TYR A 90 -8.60 14.69 -23.30
C TYR A 90 -9.49 15.12 -24.48
N LYS A 91 -8.84 15.46 -25.61
CA LYS A 91 -9.54 15.87 -26.82
C LYS A 91 -9.97 14.64 -27.62
N GLY A 92 -11.26 14.49 -27.87
CA GLY A 92 -11.84 13.45 -28.71
C GLY A 92 -11.45 13.58 -30.18
N ARG A 93 -11.81 12.59 -30.99
CA ARG A 93 -11.55 12.58 -32.44
C ARG A 93 -12.31 13.68 -33.19
N ASP A 94 -13.43 14.09 -32.67
CA ASP A 94 -14.30 15.18 -33.14
C ASP A 94 -13.83 16.56 -32.69
N GLY A 95 -12.77 16.60 -31.86
CA GLY A 95 -12.22 17.85 -31.30
C GLY A 95 -12.87 18.30 -30.01
N GLU A 96 -13.92 17.63 -29.53
CA GLU A 96 -14.60 17.95 -28.30
C GLU A 96 -13.87 17.39 -27.06
N PRO A 97 -13.99 18.05 -25.88
CA PRO A 97 -13.38 17.54 -24.67
C PRO A 97 -14.14 16.31 -24.14
N VAL A 98 -13.41 15.24 -23.91
CA VAL A 98 -13.94 14.01 -23.30
C VAL A 98 -13.42 13.91 -21.86
N ILE A 99 -14.31 13.67 -20.90
CA ILE A 99 -13.96 13.47 -19.50
C ILE A 99 -14.07 11.97 -19.19
N GLU A 100 -12.93 11.38 -18.80
CA GLU A 100 -12.87 10.01 -18.32
C GLU A 100 -12.71 10.01 -16.80
N THR A 101 -13.66 9.36 -16.10
CA THR A 101 -13.62 9.23 -14.64
C THR A 101 -13.11 7.85 -14.25
N THR A 102 -12.04 7.80 -13.46
CA THR A 102 -11.53 6.57 -12.86
C THR A 102 -11.83 6.53 -11.37
N TRP A 103 -12.38 5.40 -10.91
CA TRP A 103 -12.66 5.16 -9.51
C TRP A 103 -11.55 4.34 -8.86
N HIS A 104 -10.97 4.87 -7.79
CA HIS A 104 -9.94 4.22 -6.99
C HIS A 104 -10.53 3.80 -5.64
N TYR A 105 -10.26 2.55 -5.25
CA TYR A 105 -10.61 2.08 -3.91
C TYR A 105 -9.41 2.25 -3.00
N VAL A 106 -9.61 2.98 -1.90
CA VAL A 106 -8.57 3.33 -0.93
C VAL A 106 -8.94 2.74 0.42
N SER A 107 -7.98 2.03 1.04
CA SER A 107 -8.07 1.56 2.42
C SER A 107 -7.15 2.38 3.29
N ALA A 108 -7.71 3.22 4.17
CA ALA A 108 -6.98 4.07 5.10
C ALA A 108 -7.15 3.55 6.52
N TRP A 109 -6.04 3.14 7.16
CA TRP A 109 -6.02 2.75 8.56
C TRP A 109 -5.70 3.96 9.44
N GLU A 110 -6.32 4.03 10.59
CA GLU A 110 -6.03 5.03 11.61
C GLU A 110 -4.53 5.09 11.91
N GLY A 111 -3.94 6.29 11.89
CA GLY A 111 -2.49 6.46 12.08
C GLY A 111 -2.03 7.90 11.95
N LYS A 112 -0.75 8.13 12.23
CA LYS A 112 -0.13 9.47 12.35
C LYS A 112 -0.32 10.36 11.11
N ASN A 113 -0.31 9.79 9.90
CA ASN A 113 -0.40 10.55 8.64
C ASN A 113 -1.79 10.44 7.99
N ILE A 114 -2.78 9.99 8.73
CA ILE A 114 -4.17 9.84 8.31
C ILE A 114 -4.99 10.74 9.24
N PRO A 115 -5.88 11.61 8.73
CA PRO A 115 -6.76 12.41 9.55
C PRO A 115 -7.75 11.54 10.31
N ASP A 116 -8.53 12.13 11.21
CA ASP A 116 -9.64 11.39 11.83
C ASP A 116 -10.56 10.88 10.70
N LEU A 117 -10.73 9.56 10.64
CA LEU A 117 -11.49 8.91 9.57
C LEU A 117 -12.97 9.31 9.59
N THR A 118 -13.47 9.84 10.70
CA THR A 118 -14.86 10.31 10.84
C THR A 118 -15.09 11.68 10.20
N THR A 119 -14.03 12.45 9.93
CA THR A 119 -14.14 13.77 9.30
C THR A 119 -14.21 13.72 7.79
N ILE A 120 -13.93 12.55 7.19
CA ILE A 120 -13.91 12.38 5.74
C ILE A 120 -15.34 12.18 5.24
N ASN A 121 -15.81 13.07 4.38
CA ASN A 121 -17.16 13.06 3.84
C ASN A 121 -17.19 12.85 2.32
N LYS A 122 -18.34 12.40 1.82
CA LYS A 122 -18.59 12.38 0.38
C LYS A 122 -18.51 13.81 -0.18
N GLY A 123 -17.77 13.95 -1.28
CA GLY A 123 -17.54 15.24 -1.94
C GLY A 123 -16.21 15.90 -1.57
N ASP A 124 -15.60 15.52 -0.45
CA ASP A 124 -14.31 16.07 -0.05
C ASP A 124 -13.25 15.83 -1.12
N LYS A 125 -12.40 16.82 -1.34
CA LYS A 125 -11.21 16.66 -2.16
C LYS A 125 -10.08 16.12 -1.29
N VAL A 126 -9.47 15.02 -1.72
CA VAL A 126 -8.43 14.33 -0.94
C VAL A 126 -7.16 14.13 -1.76
N TYR A 127 -6.02 14.17 -1.05
CA TYR A 127 -4.74 13.72 -1.55
C TYR A 127 -4.30 12.47 -0.79
N VAL A 128 -4.07 11.40 -1.52
CA VAL A 128 -3.72 10.09 -0.98
C VAL A 128 -2.37 9.67 -1.51
N VAL A 129 -1.47 9.26 -0.62
CA VAL A 129 -0.23 8.56 -0.95
C VAL A 129 -0.31 7.17 -0.37
N GLY A 130 0.00 6.15 -1.17
CA GLY A 130 -0.07 4.77 -0.73
C GLY A 130 0.65 3.82 -1.65
N ARG A 131 0.32 2.54 -1.53
CA ARG A 131 0.78 1.46 -2.40
C ARG A 131 -0.39 0.70 -2.97
N LEU A 132 -0.28 0.27 -4.22
CA LEU A 132 -1.25 -0.62 -4.84
C LEU A 132 -1.14 -2.01 -4.21
N ARG A 133 -2.28 -2.59 -3.87
CA ARG A 133 -2.38 -3.95 -3.34
C ARG A 133 -3.40 -4.73 -4.16
N SER A 134 -3.09 -5.98 -4.48
CA SER A 134 -4.03 -6.94 -5.02
C SER A 134 -4.42 -7.96 -3.96
N GLN A 135 -5.69 -8.31 -3.90
CA GLN A 135 -6.23 -9.32 -3.01
C GLN A 135 -7.10 -10.29 -3.80
N ARG A 136 -6.84 -11.58 -3.65
CA ARG A 136 -7.75 -12.61 -4.17
C ARG A 136 -8.85 -12.87 -3.14
N TYR A 137 -10.06 -13.02 -3.59
CA TYR A 137 -11.20 -13.39 -2.77
C TYR A 137 -12.13 -14.30 -3.55
N THR A 138 -12.87 -15.13 -2.83
CA THR A 138 -13.92 -15.97 -3.42
C THR A 138 -15.22 -15.17 -3.38
N ALA A 139 -15.81 -14.94 -4.54
CA ALA A 139 -17.10 -14.28 -4.64
C ALA A 139 -18.24 -15.20 -4.19
N ALA A 140 -19.44 -14.65 -3.99
CA ALA A 140 -20.59 -15.43 -3.53
C ALA A 140 -21.01 -16.57 -4.48
N ASP A 141 -20.64 -16.46 -5.76
CA ASP A 141 -20.83 -17.46 -6.82
C ASP A 141 -19.77 -18.57 -6.81
N GLY A 142 -18.82 -18.57 -5.85
CA GLY A 142 -17.72 -19.52 -5.74
C GLY A 142 -16.53 -19.23 -6.65
N THR A 143 -16.58 -18.18 -7.47
CA THR A 143 -15.48 -17.81 -8.37
C THR A 143 -14.36 -17.06 -7.64
N GLU A 144 -13.09 -17.37 -7.97
CA GLU A 144 -11.97 -16.58 -7.51
C GLU A 144 -11.86 -15.26 -8.30
N ARG A 145 -11.81 -14.17 -7.58
CA ARG A 145 -11.66 -12.81 -8.15
C ARG A 145 -10.50 -12.08 -7.50
N THR A 146 -9.92 -11.14 -8.24
CA THR A 146 -8.87 -10.26 -7.73
C THR A 146 -9.43 -8.86 -7.58
N ALA A 147 -9.35 -8.30 -6.39
CA ALA A 147 -9.62 -6.88 -6.13
C ALA A 147 -8.30 -6.12 -6.01
N TYR A 148 -8.33 -4.88 -6.47
CA TYR A 148 -7.21 -3.95 -6.34
C TYR A 148 -7.64 -2.79 -5.46
N ASP A 149 -6.82 -2.45 -4.47
CA ASP A 149 -7.02 -1.28 -3.62
C ASP A 149 -5.69 -0.57 -3.34
N VAL A 150 -5.78 0.70 -2.99
CA VAL A 150 -4.65 1.51 -2.56
C VAL A 150 -4.61 1.48 -1.04
N LEU A 151 -3.58 0.89 -0.45
CA LEU A 151 -3.36 0.99 0.98
C LEU A 151 -2.68 2.32 1.28
N ALA A 152 -3.44 3.26 1.87
CA ALA A 152 -2.96 4.59 2.18
C ALA A 152 -1.90 4.58 3.29
N SER A 153 -0.81 5.30 3.06
CA SER A 153 0.22 5.64 4.06
C SER A 153 0.11 7.09 4.51
N LYS A 154 -0.50 7.94 3.70
CA LYS A 154 -0.82 9.33 3.97
C LYS A 154 -2.14 9.68 3.30
N LEU A 155 -2.99 10.41 4.01
CA LEU A 155 -4.23 10.97 3.47
C LEU A 155 -4.37 12.40 4.00
N GLN A 156 -4.77 13.33 3.15
CA GLN A 156 -5.04 14.72 3.50
C GLN A 156 -6.35 15.15 2.84
N ILE A 157 -7.19 15.84 3.58
CA ILE A 157 -8.33 16.56 3.02
C ILE A 157 -7.78 17.91 2.51
N ILE A 158 -8.08 18.25 1.26
CA ILE A 158 -7.64 19.49 0.62
C ILE A 158 -8.83 20.44 0.62
N GLU A 159 -8.67 21.63 1.17
CA GLU A 159 -9.66 22.67 1.04
C GLU A 159 -9.78 23.10 -0.44
N SER A 160 -10.98 23.45 -0.88
CA SER A 160 -11.34 23.62 -2.30
C SER A 160 -10.70 24.83 -3.01
N ASP A 161 -9.92 25.67 -2.30
CA ASP A 161 -9.44 26.94 -2.82
C ASP A 161 -8.09 26.87 -3.57
N GLU A 162 -7.41 25.72 -3.62
CA GLU A 162 -6.26 25.54 -4.51
C GLU A 162 -6.72 25.23 -5.95
N PHE A 163 -7.10 26.24 -6.68
CA PHE A 163 -7.21 26.16 -8.14
C PHE A 163 -5.83 25.83 -8.72
N LEU A 164 -5.63 24.58 -9.11
CA LEU A 164 -4.54 24.26 -10.02
C LEU A 164 -4.89 24.90 -11.38
N GLN A 165 -4.20 25.96 -11.74
CA GLN A 165 -4.16 26.41 -13.12
C GLN A 165 -3.51 25.30 -13.94
N TYR A 166 -4.28 24.63 -14.77
CA TYR A 166 -3.77 23.79 -15.82
C TYR A 166 -3.37 24.76 -16.95
N GLU A 167 -2.08 25.00 -17.12
CA GLU A 167 -1.57 25.56 -18.38
C GLU A 167 -1.63 24.45 -19.43
N PHE A 168 -2.32 24.72 -20.52
CA PHE A 168 -2.43 23.85 -21.70
C PHE A 168 -1.32 24.19 -22.69
#